data_65bc4793f63a9413bca6b11b441fb9e2
#
_entry.id   65bc4793f63a9413bca6b11b441fb9e2
#
_cell.length_a   1.000
_cell.length_b   1.000
_cell.length_c   1.000
_cell.angle_alpha   90.00
_cell.angle_beta   90.00
_cell.angle_gamma   90.00
#
_symmetry.space_group_name_H-M   'P 1'
#
loop_
_entity.id
_entity.type
_entity.pdbx_description
1 polymer ?
#
loop_
_entity_poly.entity_id
_entity_poly.type
_entity_poly.pdbx_seq_one_letter_code
_entity_poly.pdbx_strand_id
1 'polypeptide(L)'
;MKLVYAIRHVGMTGGVKVFFQHVELLRKMGHRVHLITRFIDEEWGFRVAPEVVPSFSDESVPEADGIVVTTPKDVRDLWQVARKRKIPLFHFMQGFEPDYVLERIRGEVVPEFFRSKDVLTRVKYAKKIFGWKRKLRRFDRLYRLPTIKIAISPHLVEGVEKRYGMQCSLLPNGIDRSVFFPKPGELDYSGALKLLSVGNSTLEYKAIPDILNAVKILKDQGEDVYLTRVSPADIPDAERRNVAVDKFLVKVSENEMADLYRESHILIAASTEIEGFGLPPVEAMSTGTPVILTRISPFLAFDEVHDYAHFVNVHRPDKIAEGILEIAGNKRLRNSLVRRGFQVSDKYSIEAIGKRLEDILKKHIERNRSE
;
A
#
# COMPACT_ATOMS: atom_id res chain seq x y z
N MET A 1 12.18 -5.11 24.40
CA MET A 1 11.48 -3.82 24.46
C MET A 1 10.02 -4.04 24.81
N LYS A 2 9.40 -3.06 25.49
CA LYS A 2 7.94 -2.95 25.61
C LYS A 2 7.47 -1.91 24.58
N LEU A 3 6.56 -2.24 23.71
CA LEU A 3 6.10 -1.36 22.65
C LEU A 3 4.57 -1.27 22.64
N VAL A 4 4.06 -0.11 22.25
CA VAL A 4 2.63 0.08 21.93
C VAL A 4 2.52 0.40 20.44
N TYR A 5 1.79 -0.43 19.72
CA TYR A 5 1.33 -0.16 18.37
C TYR A 5 -0.09 0.35 18.44
N ALA A 6 -0.32 1.57 18.00
CA ALA A 6 -1.62 2.22 18.11
C ALA A 6 -2.17 2.59 16.73
N ILE A 7 -3.36 2.10 16.43
CA ILE A 7 -4.10 2.40 15.21
C ILE A 7 -5.56 2.70 15.56
N ARG A 8 -6.11 3.80 15.04
CA ARG A 8 -7.46 4.23 15.42
C ARG A 8 -8.57 3.31 14.94
N HIS A 9 -8.49 2.88 13.71
CA HIS A 9 -9.47 2.04 13.04
C HIS A 9 -8.80 0.77 12.50
N VAL A 10 -9.40 -0.35 12.78
CA VAL A 10 -8.97 -1.65 12.25
C VAL A 10 -10.00 -2.10 11.23
N GLY A 11 -9.61 -2.02 9.95
CA GLY A 11 -10.38 -2.47 8.80
C GLY A 11 -9.50 -3.23 7.83
N MET A 12 -10.08 -3.88 6.82
CA MET A 12 -9.35 -4.70 5.86
C MET A 12 -8.59 -3.85 4.84
N THR A 13 -7.40 -3.40 5.20
CA THR A 13 -6.50 -2.65 4.30
C THR A 13 -5.07 -3.16 4.37
N GLY A 14 -4.30 -3.00 3.28
CA GLY A 14 -2.89 -3.39 3.27
C GLY A 14 -2.05 -2.73 4.37
N GLY A 15 -2.37 -1.49 4.71
CA GLY A 15 -1.69 -0.77 5.77
C GLY A 15 -1.94 -1.34 7.16
N VAL A 16 -3.17 -1.75 7.46
CA VAL A 16 -3.51 -2.43 8.71
C VAL A 16 -2.81 -3.79 8.77
N LYS A 17 -2.84 -4.56 7.66
CA LYS A 17 -2.14 -5.85 7.55
C LYS A 17 -0.66 -5.74 7.96
N VAL A 18 0.07 -4.79 7.39
CA VAL A 18 1.50 -4.57 7.70
C VAL A 18 1.70 -4.23 9.18
N PHE A 19 0.81 -3.44 9.76
CA PHE A 19 0.89 -3.06 11.16
C PHE A 19 0.73 -4.27 12.09
N PHE A 20 -0.18 -5.19 11.76
CA PHE A 20 -0.37 -6.46 12.47
C PHE A 20 0.82 -7.41 12.28
N GLN A 21 1.35 -7.51 11.06
CA GLN A 21 2.55 -8.30 10.77
C GLN A 21 3.75 -7.83 11.62
N HIS A 22 3.96 -6.52 11.78
CA HIS A 22 5.01 -5.99 12.65
C HIS A 22 4.82 -6.43 14.10
N VAL A 23 3.61 -6.38 14.63
CA VAL A 23 3.31 -6.78 16.01
C VAL A 23 3.57 -8.27 16.22
N GLU A 24 3.08 -9.11 15.31
CA GLU A 24 3.30 -10.56 15.35
C GLU A 24 4.80 -10.89 15.33
N LEU A 25 5.53 -10.27 14.42
CA LEU A 25 6.95 -10.50 14.22
C LEU A 25 7.77 -10.08 15.44
N LEU A 26 7.54 -8.89 15.98
CA LEU A 26 8.21 -8.40 17.17
C LEU A 26 7.90 -9.26 18.40
N ARG A 27 6.67 -9.81 18.52
CA ARG A 27 6.33 -10.78 19.57
C ARG A 27 7.11 -12.09 19.39
N LYS A 28 7.24 -12.61 18.16
CA LYS A 28 8.07 -13.80 17.85
C LYS A 28 9.55 -13.57 18.18
N MET A 29 10.04 -12.35 18.08
CA MET A 29 11.40 -11.94 18.46
C MET A 29 11.57 -11.71 19.97
N GLY A 30 10.54 -12.00 20.78
CA GLY A 30 10.59 -11.92 22.25
C GLY A 30 10.29 -10.53 22.83
N HIS A 31 9.75 -9.61 22.03
CA HIS A 31 9.32 -8.30 22.53
C HIS A 31 7.91 -8.33 23.09
N ARG A 32 7.64 -7.50 24.10
CA ARG A 32 6.29 -7.29 24.63
C ARG A 32 5.65 -6.18 23.82
N VAL A 33 4.64 -6.51 23.00
CA VAL A 33 3.98 -5.56 22.12
C VAL A 33 2.47 -5.54 22.38
N HIS A 34 1.94 -4.40 22.76
CA HIS A 34 0.51 -4.12 22.84
C HIS A 34 0.04 -3.53 21.50
N LEU A 35 -1.02 -4.09 20.95
CA LEU A 35 -1.72 -3.54 19.79
C LEU A 35 -3.02 -2.94 20.29
N ILE A 36 -3.13 -1.61 20.28
CA ILE A 36 -4.33 -0.91 20.75
C ILE A 36 -5.07 -0.23 19.62
N THR A 37 -6.40 -0.23 19.71
CA THR A 37 -7.28 0.44 18.74
C THR A 37 -8.42 1.16 19.44
N ARG A 38 -9.04 2.11 18.72
CA ARG A 38 -10.27 2.77 19.16
C ARG A 38 -11.52 2.07 18.62
N PHE A 39 -11.43 1.53 17.40
CA PHE A 39 -12.56 0.94 16.71
C PHE A 39 -12.10 -0.24 15.88
N ILE A 40 -12.87 -1.32 15.92
CA ILE A 40 -12.76 -2.45 15.00
C ILE A 40 -13.92 -2.30 14.04
N ASP A 41 -13.62 -1.87 12.81
CA ASP A 41 -14.63 -1.66 11.78
C ASP A 41 -15.09 -2.99 11.16
N GLU A 42 -14.15 -3.97 11.11
CA GLU A 42 -14.37 -5.31 10.57
C GLU A 42 -13.44 -6.31 11.25
N GLU A 43 -13.97 -7.47 11.61
CA GLU A 43 -13.17 -8.62 12.06
C GLU A 43 -12.76 -9.44 10.83
N TRP A 44 -11.46 -9.66 10.68
CA TRP A 44 -10.92 -10.46 9.58
C TRP A 44 -9.70 -11.25 10.05
N GLY A 45 -9.93 -12.46 10.55
CA GLY A 45 -8.91 -13.47 10.81
C GLY A 45 -7.60 -12.96 11.45
N PHE A 46 -7.70 -12.04 12.41
CA PHE A 46 -6.51 -11.47 13.06
C PHE A 46 -5.69 -12.56 13.74
N ARG A 47 -4.43 -12.71 13.37
CA ARG A 47 -3.47 -13.53 14.12
C ARG A 47 -3.13 -12.92 15.48
N VAL A 48 -3.34 -11.61 15.62
CA VAL A 48 -3.14 -10.84 16.86
C VAL A 48 -4.39 -10.04 17.15
N ALA A 49 -5.06 -10.29 18.27
CA ALA A 49 -6.22 -9.52 18.68
C ALA A 49 -5.80 -8.11 19.16
N PRO A 50 -6.40 -7.03 18.64
CA PRO A 50 -6.19 -5.69 19.15
C PRO A 50 -6.96 -5.45 20.44
N GLU A 51 -6.35 -4.71 21.37
CA GLU A 51 -7.01 -4.25 22.61
C GLU A 51 -7.80 -2.97 22.29
N VAL A 52 -9.12 -2.97 22.50
CA VAL A 52 -9.95 -1.77 22.30
C VAL A 52 -9.82 -0.87 23.52
N VAL A 53 -9.35 0.37 23.30
CA VAL A 53 -9.20 1.37 24.36
C VAL A 53 -10.17 2.54 24.19
N PRO A 54 -10.67 3.16 25.28
CA PRO A 54 -11.67 4.24 25.21
C PRO A 54 -11.08 5.53 24.61
N SER A 55 -9.77 5.74 24.71
CA SER A 55 -9.09 6.91 24.15
C SER A 55 -7.60 6.63 23.96
N PHE A 56 -6.91 7.47 23.20
CA PHE A 56 -5.44 7.52 23.19
C PHE A 56 -4.95 8.55 24.21
N SER A 57 -5.29 8.33 25.48
CA SER A 57 -4.87 9.16 26.64
C SER A 57 -3.82 8.44 27.48
N ASP A 58 -3.18 9.17 28.37
CA ASP A 58 -2.13 8.61 29.24
C ASP A 58 -2.63 7.48 30.14
N GLU A 59 -3.89 7.54 30.57
CA GLU A 59 -4.51 6.51 31.41
C GLU A 59 -4.87 5.24 30.62
N SER A 60 -5.16 5.38 29.31
CA SER A 60 -5.64 4.27 28.46
C SER A 60 -4.55 3.57 27.64
N VAL A 61 -3.39 4.21 27.51
CA VAL A 61 -2.25 3.66 26.76
C VAL A 61 -1.36 2.85 27.70
N PRO A 62 -1.06 1.56 27.43
CA PRO A 62 -0.17 0.75 28.26
C PRO A 62 1.21 1.38 28.41
N GLU A 63 1.93 1.02 29.48
CA GLU A 63 3.33 1.41 29.64
C GLU A 63 4.21 0.80 28.55
N ALA A 64 5.10 1.62 27.97
CA ALA A 64 5.96 1.22 26.89
C ALA A 64 7.30 1.98 26.88
N ASP A 65 8.29 1.40 26.24
CA ASP A 65 9.57 2.02 25.90
C ASP A 65 9.47 2.92 24.67
N GLY A 66 8.40 2.74 23.85
CA GLY A 66 8.12 3.51 22.66
C GLY A 66 6.73 3.23 22.09
N ILE A 67 6.18 4.18 21.35
CA ILE A 67 4.86 4.10 20.71
C ILE A 67 5.02 4.18 19.20
N VAL A 68 4.38 3.29 18.45
CA VAL A 68 4.37 3.28 16.98
C VAL A 68 2.96 3.62 16.50
N VAL A 69 2.86 4.58 15.58
CA VAL A 69 1.60 5.02 14.96
C VAL A 69 1.74 5.13 13.46
N THR A 70 0.64 5.05 12.72
CA THR A 70 0.70 5.09 11.26
C THR A 70 -0.02 6.28 10.63
N THR A 71 -0.91 6.96 11.34
CA THR A 71 -1.64 8.10 10.77
C THR A 71 -1.33 9.42 11.45
N PRO A 72 -1.38 10.57 10.72
CA PRO A 72 -1.19 11.87 11.33
C PRO A 72 -2.18 12.19 12.47
N LYS A 73 -3.37 11.58 12.43
CA LYS A 73 -4.35 11.70 13.53
C LYS A 73 -3.83 11.06 14.81
N ASP A 74 -3.27 9.87 14.69
CA ASP A 74 -2.74 9.12 15.84
C ASP A 74 -1.47 9.76 16.36
N VAL A 75 -0.62 10.30 15.47
CA VAL A 75 0.52 11.16 15.88
C VAL A 75 0.05 12.31 16.75
N ARG A 76 -1.01 13.02 16.35
CA ARG A 76 -1.54 14.17 17.13
C ARG A 76 -1.95 13.75 18.54
N ASP A 77 -2.69 12.65 18.63
CA ASP A 77 -3.31 12.23 19.88
C ASP A 77 -2.28 11.62 20.84
N LEU A 78 -1.31 10.86 20.31
CA LEU A 78 -0.28 10.16 21.11
C LEU A 78 0.99 10.98 21.37
N TRP A 79 1.17 12.09 20.65
CA TRP A 79 2.32 12.99 20.90
C TRP A 79 2.39 13.51 22.35
N GLN A 80 1.27 13.89 22.93
CA GLN A 80 1.23 14.38 24.30
C GLN A 80 1.56 13.27 25.31
N VAL A 81 1.07 12.04 25.07
CA VAL A 81 1.38 10.86 25.89
C VAL A 81 2.88 10.55 25.85
N ALA A 82 3.43 10.43 24.64
CA ALA A 82 4.86 10.15 24.44
C ALA A 82 5.75 11.21 25.09
N ARG A 83 5.42 12.50 24.89
CA ARG A 83 6.14 13.63 25.51
C ARG A 83 6.10 13.60 27.02
N LYS A 84 4.94 13.38 27.63
CA LYS A 84 4.75 13.30 29.09
C LYS A 84 5.58 12.15 29.68
N ARG A 85 5.58 10.99 29.01
CA ARG A 85 6.31 9.81 29.43
C ARG A 85 7.80 9.83 29.07
N LYS A 86 8.24 10.83 28.29
CA LYS A 86 9.60 10.95 27.78
C LYS A 86 10.06 9.70 27.00
N ILE A 87 9.18 9.18 26.16
CA ILE A 87 9.46 8.02 25.31
C ILE A 87 9.35 8.41 23.82
N PRO A 88 10.06 7.71 22.90
CA PRO A 88 9.98 7.99 21.47
C PRO A 88 8.60 7.66 20.91
N LEU A 89 8.11 8.54 20.02
CA LEU A 89 6.95 8.30 19.16
C LEU A 89 7.44 8.05 17.72
N PHE A 90 7.21 6.85 17.23
CA PHE A 90 7.54 6.45 15.88
C PHE A 90 6.33 6.69 14.95
N HIS A 91 6.54 7.46 13.90
CA HIS A 91 5.54 7.67 12.85
C HIS A 91 5.88 6.78 11.66
N PHE A 92 5.26 5.60 11.58
CA PHE A 92 5.39 4.65 10.48
C PHE A 92 4.46 5.06 9.33
N MET A 93 5.04 5.68 8.31
CA MET A 93 4.30 6.30 7.20
C MET A 93 4.11 5.32 6.05
N GLN A 94 2.86 5.02 5.74
CA GLN A 94 2.45 4.15 4.64
C GLN A 94 1.99 4.92 3.40
N GLY A 95 2.03 6.23 3.46
CA GLY A 95 1.75 7.20 2.42
C GLY A 95 2.21 8.57 2.87
N PHE A 96 2.09 9.56 2.00
CA PHE A 96 2.45 10.94 2.32
C PHE A 96 1.27 11.86 2.01
N GLU A 97 0.41 12.03 2.99
CA GLU A 97 -0.85 12.77 2.86
C GLU A 97 -0.68 14.22 2.35
N PRO A 98 0.43 14.92 2.61
CA PRO A 98 0.68 16.23 2.02
C PRO A 98 0.68 16.23 0.50
N ASP A 99 1.29 15.24 -0.15
CA ASP A 99 1.36 15.18 -1.62
C ASP A 99 -0.01 14.92 -2.23
N TYR A 100 -0.80 14.02 -1.66
CA TYR A 100 -2.18 13.78 -2.08
C TYR A 100 -3.05 15.04 -2.01
N VAL A 101 -2.82 15.89 -0.99
CA VAL A 101 -3.54 17.16 -0.87
C VAL A 101 -3.00 18.20 -1.86
N LEU A 102 -1.68 18.20 -2.11
CA LEU A 102 -1.05 19.12 -3.06
C LEU A 102 -1.50 18.88 -4.49
N GLU A 103 -1.57 17.62 -4.96
CA GLU A 103 -2.09 17.28 -6.29
C GLU A 103 -3.50 17.85 -6.51
N ARG A 104 -4.35 17.72 -5.48
CA ARG A 104 -5.72 18.30 -5.54
C ARG A 104 -5.72 19.82 -5.54
N ILE A 105 -4.80 20.47 -4.82
CA ILE A 105 -4.67 21.94 -4.83
C ILE A 105 -4.15 22.44 -6.19
N ARG A 106 -3.23 21.69 -6.83
CA ARG A 106 -2.66 22.00 -8.14
C ARG A 106 -3.63 21.70 -9.28
N GLY A 107 -4.69 20.93 -9.02
CA GLY A 107 -5.64 20.50 -10.04
C GLY A 107 -5.13 19.33 -10.90
N GLU A 108 -4.06 18.66 -10.48
CA GLU A 108 -3.55 17.44 -11.11
C GLU A 108 -4.55 16.30 -10.98
N VAL A 109 -5.27 16.24 -9.85
CA VAL A 109 -6.40 15.35 -9.60
C VAL A 109 -7.63 16.17 -9.28
N VAL A 110 -8.54 16.28 -10.25
CA VAL A 110 -9.84 16.96 -10.10
C VAL A 110 -10.93 15.89 -9.93
N PRO A 111 -11.60 15.83 -8.77
CA PRO A 111 -12.72 14.91 -8.58
C PRO A 111 -13.78 15.11 -9.66
N GLU A 112 -14.35 14.02 -10.15
CA GLU A 112 -15.29 14.00 -11.30
C GLU A 112 -16.42 15.02 -11.15
N PHE A 113 -17.00 15.14 -9.95
CA PHE A 113 -18.02 16.13 -9.64
C PHE A 113 -17.63 17.58 -9.97
N PHE A 114 -16.33 17.92 -9.95
CA PHE A 114 -15.81 19.27 -10.21
C PHE A 114 -15.30 19.49 -11.64
N ARG A 115 -15.42 18.49 -12.52
CA ARG A 115 -15.01 18.60 -13.93
C ARG A 115 -15.97 19.43 -14.78
N SER A 116 -17.18 19.73 -14.26
CA SER A 116 -18.14 20.61 -14.94
C SER A 116 -17.60 22.03 -15.10
N LYS A 117 -17.90 22.66 -16.24
CA LYS A 117 -17.47 24.02 -16.58
C LYS A 117 -18.38 25.12 -16.03
N ASP A 118 -19.47 24.78 -15.34
CA ASP A 118 -20.42 25.78 -14.81
C ASP A 118 -19.83 26.60 -13.65
N VAL A 119 -20.31 27.84 -13.51
CA VAL A 119 -19.79 28.83 -12.55
C VAL A 119 -19.99 28.36 -11.10
N LEU A 120 -21.12 27.71 -10.81
CA LEU A 120 -21.45 27.25 -9.45
C LEU A 120 -20.46 26.15 -9.00
N THR A 121 -20.15 25.22 -9.89
CA THR A 121 -19.17 24.16 -9.65
C THR A 121 -17.76 24.73 -9.45
N ARG A 122 -17.37 25.75 -10.23
CA ARG A 122 -16.07 26.44 -10.03
C ARG A 122 -15.99 27.13 -8.66
N VAL A 123 -17.05 27.79 -8.19
CA VAL A 123 -17.10 28.40 -6.85
C VAL A 123 -17.01 27.33 -5.75
N LYS A 124 -17.75 26.23 -5.90
CA LYS A 124 -17.67 25.09 -4.97
C LYS A 124 -16.26 24.50 -4.94
N TYR A 125 -15.60 24.37 -6.08
CA TYR A 125 -14.22 23.89 -6.19
C TYR A 125 -13.23 24.83 -5.49
N ALA A 126 -13.36 26.15 -5.70
CA ALA A 126 -12.53 27.15 -5.02
C ALA A 126 -12.63 27.06 -3.48
N LYS A 127 -13.87 26.90 -2.95
CA LYS A 127 -14.09 26.65 -1.51
C LYS A 127 -13.40 25.36 -1.05
N LYS A 128 -13.44 24.30 -1.88
CA LYS A 128 -12.79 23.02 -1.58
C LYS A 128 -11.25 23.16 -1.53
N ILE A 129 -10.66 23.92 -2.47
CA ILE A 129 -9.23 24.25 -2.48
C ILE A 129 -8.83 24.96 -1.18
N PHE A 130 -9.62 25.91 -0.70
CA PHE A 130 -9.36 26.56 0.58
C PHE A 130 -9.36 25.56 1.75
N GLY A 131 -10.32 24.65 1.77
CA GLY A 131 -10.36 23.55 2.74
C GLY A 131 -9.11 22.65 2.69
N TRP A 132 -8.65 22.32 1.47
CA TRP A 132 -7.43 21.52 1.27
C TRP A 132 -6.18 22.28 1.73
N LYS A 133 -6.07 23.58 1.47
CA LYS A 133 -4.97 24.41 2.01
C LYS A 133 -4.93 24.41 3.55
N ARG A 134 -6.10 24.46 4.20
CA ARG A 134 -6.17 24.32 5.68
C ARG A 134 -5.76 22.91 6.15
N LYS A 135 -6.19 21.86 5.43
CA LYS A 135 -5.81 20.47 5.70
C LYS A 135 -4.30 20.29 5.55
N LEU A 136 -3.71 20.83 4.49
CA LEU A 136 -2.27 20.80 4.25
C LEU A 136 -1.49 21.45 5.39
N ARG A 137 -1.86 22.66 5.82
CA ARG A 137 -1.23 23.35 6.97
C ARG A 137 -1.32 22.51 8.25
N ARG A 138 -2.42 21.76 8.44
CA ARG A 138 -2.57 20.85 9.58
C ARG A 138 -1.60 19.68 9.49
N PHE A 139 -1.47 19.07 8.31
CA PHE A 139 -0.48 18.02 8.08
C PHE A 139 0.93 18.55 8.28
N ASP A 140 1.28 19.72 7.74
CA ASP A 140 2.60 20.31 7.92
C ASP A 140 2.98 20.48 9.40
N ARG A 141 2.03 20.88 10.25
CA ARG A 141 2.27 20.97 11.70
C ARG A 141 2.55 19.61 12.34
N LEU A 142 1.81 18.56 11.95
CA LEU A 142 1.96 17.21 12.50
C LEU A 142 3.26 16.55 12.03
N TYR A 143 3.61 16.73 10.76
CA TYR A 143 4.85 16.19 10.21
C TYR A 143 6.10 16.88 10.78
N ARG A 144 6.00 18.14 11.22
CA ARG A 144 7.09 18.89 11.91
C ARG A 144 7.26 18.51 13.38
N LEU A 145 6.35 17.73 13.97
CA LEU A 145 6.58 17.21 15.31
C LEU A 145 7.84 16.35 15.34
N PRO A 146 8.65 16.40 16.43
CA PRO A 146 9.89 15.64 16.54
C PRO A 146 9.63 14.15 16.83
N THR A 147 8.85 13.52 15.96
CA THR A 147 8.63 12.07 15.92
C THR A 147 9.72 11.42 15.08
N ILE A 148 10.05 10.17 15.39
CA ILE A 148 10.95 9.36 14.59
C ILE A 148 10.17 8.86 13.36
N LYS A 149 10.57 9.32 12.19
CA LYS A 149 9.87 9.01 10.93
C LYS A 149 10.46 7.77 10.30
N ILE A 150 9.56 6.86 9.93
CA ILE A 150 9.88 5.62 9.21
C ILE A 150 8.95 5.57 8.00
N ALA A 151 9.49 5.49 6.80
CA ALA A 151 8.72 5.45 5.55
C ALA A 151 8.95 4.13 4.81
N ILE A 152 7.91 3.66 4.11
CA ILE A 152 7.90 2.36 3.43
C ILE A 152 8.56 2.37 2.05
N SER A 153 8.94 3.54 1.53
CA SER A 153 9.54 3.65 0.19
C SER A 153 10.44 4.89 0.08
N PRO A 154 11.43 4.88 -0.82
CA PRO A 154 12.40 5.98 -0.96
C PRO A 154 11.75 7.32 -1.28
N HIS A 155 10.75 7.37 -2.18
CA HIS A 155 10.08 8.61 -2.54
C HIS A 155 9.36 9.27 -1.35
N LEU A 156 8.86 8.47 -0.39
CA LEU A 156 8.28 9.02 0.84
C LEU A 156 9.35 9.58 1.79
N VAL A 157 10.53 8.94 1.83
CA VAL A 157 11.71 9.48 2.56
C VAL A 157 12.08 10.84 1.98
N GLU A 158 12.30 10.91 0.67
CA GLU A 158 12.62 12.14 -0.05
C GLU A 158 11.57 13.23 0.14
N GLY A 159 10.29 12.88 0.10
CA GLY A 159 9.17 13.79 0.35
C GLY A 159 9.25 14.45 1.72
N VAL A 160 9.56 13.67 2.77
CA VAL A 160 9.73 14.18 4.13
C VAL A 160 10.97 15.05 4.25
N GLU A 161 12.10 14.58 3.76
CA GLU A 161 13.38 15.31 3.83
C GLU A 161 13.32 16.63 3.07
N LYS A 162 12.82 16.60 1.84
CA LYS A 162 12.68 17.79 0.98
C LYS A 162 11.70 18.82 1.55
N ARG A 163 10.56 18.36 2.12
CA ARG A 163 9.52 19.27 2.57
C ARG A 163 9.74 19.80 3.98
N TYR A 164 10.34 18.99 4.86
CA TYR A 164 10.45 19.31 6.29
C TYR A 164 11.88 19.39 6.81
N GLY A 165 12.89 18.98 6.03
CA GLY A 165 14.29 18.93 6.47
C GLY A 165 14.53 17.92 7.58
N MET A 166 13.69 16.89 7.70
CA MET A 166 13.74 15.92 8.80
C MET A 166 14.26 14.58 8.30
N GLN A 167 15.12 13.94 9.07
CA GLN A 167 15.58 12.58 8.79
C GLN A 167 14.41 11.58 8.82
N CYS A 168 14.43 10.66 7.89
CA CYS A 168 13.44 9.60 7.77
C CYS A 168 14.14 8.26 7.49
N SER A 169 13.83 7.23 8.27
CA SER A 169 14.36 5.89 8.06
C SER A 169 13.53 5.17 6.99
N LEU A 170 14.19 4.48 6.06
CA LEU A 170 13.53 3.62 5.08
C LEU A 170 13.30 2.23 5.68
N LEU A 171 12.04 1.80 5.72
CA LEU A 171 11.63 0.44 6.08
C LEU A 171 10.53 -0.03 5.13
N PRO A 172 10.84 -0.75 4.06
CA PRO A 172 9.84 -1.30 3.14
C PRO A 172 8.87 -2.26 3.83
N ASN A 173 7.71 -2.49 3.23
CA ASN A 173 6.79 -3.51 3.70
C ASN A 173 7.35 -4.91 3.42
N GLY A 174 7.13 -5.84 4.35
CA GLY A 174 7.49 -7.24 4.21
C GLY A 174 6.35 -8.08 3.65
N ILE A 175 6.69 -9.18 3.00
CA ILE A 175 5.75 -10.22 2.56
C ILE A 175 6.03 -11.54 3.29
N ASP A 176 4.97 -12.21 3.70
CA ASP A 176 5.06 -13.55 4.32
C ASP A 176 5.24 -14.61 3.23
N ARG A 177 6.46 -15.06 3.04
CA ARG A 177 6.80 -16.08 2.04
C ARG A 177 6.33 -17.48 2.41
N SER A 178 5.85 -17.71 3.61
CA SER A 178 5.15 -18.96 3.95
C SER A 178 3.73 -19.01 3.39
N VAL A 179 3.17 -17.86 3.02
CA VAL A 179 1.86 -17.70 2.36
C VAL A 179 2.03 -17.49 0.85
N PHE A 180 2.88 -16.50 0.48
CA PHE A 180 3.12 -16.12 -0.91
C PHE A 180 4.35 -16.86 -1.47
N PHE A 181 4.18 -18.11 -1.87
CA PHE A 181 5.20 -18.98 -2.46
C PHE A 181 4.72 -19.55 -3.80
N PRO A 182 5.65 -19.92 -4.72
CA PRO A 182 5.27 -20.48 -6.00
C PRO A 182 4.73 -21.90 -5.85
N LYS A 183 3.72 -22.27 -6.67
CA LYS A 183 3.35 -23.70 -6.86
C LYS A 183 4.24 -24.34 -7.92
N PRO A 184 4.53 -25.64 -7.81
CA PRO A 184 5.18 -26.38 -8.89
C PRO A 184 4.33 -26.41 -10.17
N GLY A 185 5.00 -26.33 -11.31
CA GLY A 185 4.36 -26.41 -12.64
C GLY A 185 4.33 -25.06 -13.36
N GLU A 186 4.16 -25.11 -14.67
CA GLU A 186 3.92 -23.92 -15.51
C GLU A 186 2.41 -23.76 -15.72
N LEU A 187 1.93 -22.50 -15.75
CA LEU A 187 0.55 -22.22 -16.17
C LEU A 187 0.40 -22.47 -17.67
N ASP A 188 -0.75 -23.00 -18.06
CA ASP A 188 -1.13 -23.18 -19.45
C ASP A 188 -1.69 -21.88 -20.04
N TYR A 189 -1.04 -21.38 -21.06
CA TYR A 189 -1.42 -20.17 -21.81
C TYR A 189 -2.20 -20.47 -23.09
N SER A 190 -2.66 -21.70 -23.32
CA SER A 190 -3.39 -22.08 -24.54
C SER A 190 -4.87 -21.69 -24.52
N GLY A 191 -5.43 -21.40 -23.33
CA GLY A 191 -6.82 -20.97 -23.16
C GLY A 191 -6.93 -19.49 -22.81
N ALA A 192 -8.06 -19.12 -22.22
CA ALA A 192 -8.32 -17.75 -21.78
C ALA A 192 -7.20 -17.20 -20.87
N LEU A 193 -6.67 -16.03 -21.20
CA LEU A 193 -5.66 -15.36 -20.40
C LEU A 193 -6.25 -14.86 -19.08
N LYS A 194 -5.87 -15.48 -17.97
CA LYS A 194 -6.34 -15.14 -16.63
C LYS A 194 -5.59 -13.91 -16.11
N LEU A 195 -6.27 -12.79 -16.08
CA LEU A 195 -5.75 -11.51 -15.62
C LEU A 195 -6.25 -11.23 -14.19
N LEU A 196 -5.39 -10.65 -13.36
CA LEU A 196 -5.73 -10.27 -11.99
C LEU A 196 -5.48 -8.77 -11.79
N SER A 197 -6.40 -8.10 -11.11
CA SER A 197 -6.22 -6.73 -10.65
C SER A 197 -6.72 -6.59 -9.21
N VAL A 198 -5.88 -6.02 -8.33
CA VAL A 198 -6.13 -5.91 -6.90
C VAL A 198 -6.11 -4.45 -6.48
N GLY A 199 -7.16 -3.97 -5.84
CA GLY A 199 -7.22 -2.62 -5.30
C GLY A 199 -8.63 -2.07 -5.17
N ASN A 200 -8.77 -1.05 -4.33
CA ASN A 200 -10.04 -0.34 -4.15
C ASN A 200 -10.17 0.73 -5.24
N SER A 201 -11.21 0.63 -6.07
CA SER A 201 -11.50 1.56 -7.16
C SER A 201 -11.90 2.96 -6.71
N THR A 202 -12.34 3.13 -5.45
CA THR A 202 -12.61 4.46 -4.88
C THR A 202 -11.34 5.25 -4.60
N LEU A 203 -10.19 4.60 -4.64
CA LEU A 203 -8.87 5.23 -4.54
C LEU A 203 -8.37 5.57 -5.96
N GLU A 204 -8.57 6.81 -6.38
CA GLU A 204 -8.27 7.30 -7.73
C GLU A 204 -6.85 6.91 -8.19
N TYR A 205 -5.87 6.94 -7.28
CA TYR A 205 -4.48 6.61 -7.59
C TYR A 205 -4.23 5.14 -7.96
N LYS A 206 -5.19 4.24 -7.73
CA LYS A 206 -5.09 2.84 -8.20
C LYS A 206 -5.34 2.71 -9.70
N ALA A 207 -5.87 3.74 -10.33
CA ALA A 207 -6.16 3.84 -11.77
C ALA A 207 -6.85 2.57 -12.34
N ILE A 208 -7.79 2.01 -11.57
CA ILE A 208 -8.57 0.84 -11.99
C ILE A 208 -9.25 1.05 -13.36
N PRO A 209 -9.79 2.24 -13.70
CA PRO A 209 -10.36 2.49 -15.03
C PRO A 209 -9.38 2.21 -16.19
N ASP A 210 -8.08 2.45 -16.02
CA ASP A 210 -7.09 2.19 -17.07
C ASP A 210 -6.95 0.69 -17.32
N ILE A 211 -7.02 -0.14 -16.26
CA ILE A 211 -6.98 -1.60 -16.36
C ILE A 211 -8.24 -2.12 -17.07
N LEU A 212 -9.42 -1.61 -16.67
CA LEU A 212 -10.69 -1.99 -17.29
C LEU A 212 -10.74 -1.63 -18.78
N ASN A 213 -10.23 -0.45 -19.14
CA ASN A 213 -10.13 -0.01 -20.53
C ASN A 213 -9.15 -0.90 -21.34
N ALA A 214 -8.02 -1.29 -20.75
CA ALA A 214 -7.07 -2.21 -21.41
C ALA A 214 -7.72 -3.57 -21.72
N VAL A 215 -8.41 -4.14 -20.73
CA VAL A 215 -9.11 -5.43 -20.92
C VAL A 215 -10.25 -5.29 -21.94
N LYS A 216 -10.97 -4.14 -21.91
CA LYS A 216 -11.98 -3.88 -22.93
C LYS A 216 -11.39 -3.83 -24.35
N ILE A 217 -10.24 -3.17 -24.55
CA ILE A 217 -9.53 -3.14 -25.83
C ILE A 217 -9.27 -4.58 -26.32
N LEU A 218 -8.76 -5.46 -25.46
CA LEU A 218 -8.48 -6.85 -25.83
C LEU A 218 -9.75 -7.62 -26.21
N LYS A 219 -10.81 -7.51 -25.40
CA LYS A 219 -12.10 -8.16 -25.71
C LYS A 219 -12.72 -7.65 -27.01
N ASP A 220 -12.62 -6.33 -27.29
CA ASP A 220 -13.09 -5.74 -28.54
C ASP A 220 -12.26 -6.22 -29.77
N GLN A 221 -11.01 -6.64 -29.56
CA GLN A 221 -10.13 -7.26 -30.57
C GLN A 221 -10.37 -8.76 -30.73
N GLY A 222 -11.26 -9.36 -29.94
CA GLY A 222 -11.57 -10.80 -29.97
C GLY A 222 -10.61 -11.68 -29.18
N GLU A 223 -9.74 -11.09 -28.35
CA GLU A 223 -8.84 -11.85 -27.49
C GLU A 223 -9.60 -12.55 -26.35
N ASP A 224 -9.26 -13.79 -26.08
CA ASP A 224 -9.84 -14.57 -24.99
C ASP A 224 -9.17 -14.24 -23.66
N VAL A 225 -9.72 -13.25 -22.94
CA VAL A 225 -9.20 -12.75 -21.66
C VAL A 225 -10.26 -12.84 -20.56
N TYR A 226 -9.83 -13.26 -19.37
CA TYR A 226 -10.65 -13.39 -18.18
C TYR A 226 -10.09 -12.53 -17.04
N LEU A 227 -10.76 -11.43 -16.68
CA LEU A 227 -10.33 -10.55 -15.63
C LEU A 227 -11.01 -10.86 -14.30
N THR A 228 -10.20 -11.23 -13.30
CA THR A 228 -10.61 -11.27 -11.90
C THR A 228 -10.22 -9.95 -11.22
N ARG A 229 -11.22 -9.28 -10.63
CA ARG A 229 -11.03 -8.07 -9.83
C ARG A 229 -11.18 -8.39 -8.35
N VAL A 230 -10.18 -7.99 -7.54
CA VAL A 230 -10.20 -8.13 -6.08
C VAL A 230 -10.19 -6.76 -5.43
N SER A 231 -11.11 -6.52 -4.48
CA SER A 231 -11.19 -5.28 -3.72
C SER A 231 -11.24 -5.57 -2.20
N PRO A 232 -10.51 -4.80 -1.37
CA PRO A 232 -10.66 -4.88 0.09
C PRO A 232 -11.95 -4.22 0.60
N ALA A 233 -12.66 -3.50 -0.24
CA ALA A 233 -13.91 -2.81 0.07
C ALA A 233 -14.97 -3.13 -0.99
N ASP A 234 -16.23 -2.79 -0.69
CA ASP A 234 -17.33 -2.98 -1.63
C ASP A 234 -17.05 -2.28 -2.97
N ILE A 235 -17.43 -2.97 -4.04
CA ILE A 235 -17.21 -2.52 -5.41
C ILE A 235 -18.38 -1.64 -5.84
N PRO A 236 -18.12 -0.41 -6.35
CA PRO A 236 -19.16 0.47 -6.84
C PRO A 236 -20.01 -0.17 -7.95
N ASP A 237 -21.32 0.14 -7.98
CA ASP A 237 -22.25 -0.39 -8.99
C ASP A 237 -21.82 -0.12 -10.43
N ALA A 238 -21.18 1.03 -10.68
CA ALA A 238 -20.65 1.37 -12.01
C ALA A 238 -19.55 0.39 -12.45
N GLU A 239 -18.67 -0.04 -11.52
CA GLU A 239 -17.65 -1.05 -11.80
C GLU A 239 -18.27 -2.46 -11.93
N ARG A 240 -19.24 -2.81 -11.09
CA ARG A 240 -19.93 -4.10 -11.15
C ARG A 240 -20.60 -4.36 -12.51
N ARG A 241 -21.06 -3.33 -13.20
CA ARG A 241 -21.66 -3.40 -14.53
C ARG A 241 -20.66 -3.32 -15.67
N ASN A 242 -19.36 -3.25 -15.37
CA ASN A 242 -18.34 -3.15 -16.41
C ASN A 242 -18.09 -4.50 -17.07
N VAL A 243 -18.34 -4.57 -18.38
CA VAL A 243 -18.20 -5.79 -19.20
C VAL A 243 -16.77 -6.32 -19.31
N ALA A 244 -15.77 -5.52 -18.91
CA ALA A 244 -14.38 -5.96 -18.90
C ALA A 244 -14.10 -6.98 -17.79
N VAL A 245 -14.92 -7.02 -16.72
CA VAL A 245 -14.68 -7.87 -15.55
C VAL A 245 -15.54 -9.12 -15.59
N ASP A 246 -14.91 -10.27 -15.47
CA ASP A 246 -15.57 -11.58 -15.50
C ASP A 246 -15.87 -12.09 -14.08
N LYS A 247 -15.01 -11.74 -13.11
CA LYS A 247 -15.18 -12.14 -11.71
C LYS A 247 -14.82 -11.02 -10.75
N PHE A 248 -15.72 -10.77 -9.79
CA PHE A 248 -15.46 -9.86 -8.67
C PHE A 248 -15.33 -10.63 -7.36
N LEU A 249 -14.30 -10.31 -6.59
CA LEU A 249 -14.07 -10.81 -5.24
C LEU A 249 -13.85 -9.65 -4.28
N VAL A 250 -14.44 -9.74 -3.10
CA VAL A 250 -14.35 -8.71 -2.07
C VAL A 250 -13.86 -9.36 -0.78
N LYS A 251 -12.90 -8.71 -0.13
CA LYS A 251 -12.42 -9.11 1.21
C LYS A 251 -11.90 -10.55 1.27
N VAL A 252 -11.08 -10.95 0.31
CA VAL A 252 -10.45 -12.28 0.30
C VAL A 252 -9.33 -12.37 1.35
N SER A 253 -9.15 -13.54 1.92
CA SER A 253 -8.07 -13.82 2.86
C SER A 253 -6.69 -13.83 2.19
N GLU A 254 -5.61 -13.81 2.98
CA GLU A 254 -4.24 -13.90 2.45
C GLU A 254 -3.98 -15.17 1.66
N ASN A 255 -4.50 -16.32 2.13
CA ASN A 255 -4.34 -17.60 1.45
C ASN A 255 -5.08 -17.62 0.11
N GLU A 256 -6.32 -17.12 0.08
CA GLU A 256 -7.09 -16.96 -1.16
C GLU A 256 -6.38 -16.00 -2.13
N MET A 257 -5.80 -14.89 -1.63
CA MET A 257 -4.99 -13.99 -2.47
C MET A 257 -3.78 -14.70 -3.08
N ALA A 258 -3.07 -15.50 -2.28
CA ALA A 258 -1.93 -16.26 -2.77
C ALA A 258 -2.33 -17.30 -3.83
N ASP A 259 -3.49 -17.95 -3.68
CA ASP A 259 -4.03 -18.85 -4.71
C ASP A 259 -4.41 -18.08 -5.98
N LEU A 260 -5.08 -16.93 -5.85
CA LEU A 260 -5.43 -16.07 -6.99
C LEU A 260 -4.20 -15.61 -7.78
N TYR A 261 -3.11 -15.22 -7.10
CA TYR A 261 -1.86 -14.92 -7.79
C TYR A 261 -1.35 -16.14 -8.55
N ARG A 262 -1.23 -17.30 -7.89
CA ARG A 262 -0.72 -18.54 -8.49
C ARG A 262 -1.55 -19.06 -9.67
N GLU A 263 -2.83 -18.74 -9.71
CA GLU A 263 -3.77 -19.15 -10.78
C GLU A 263 -3.88 -18.13 -11.91
N SER A 264 -3.31 -16.95 -11.74
CA SER A 264 -3.35 -15.87 -12.72
C SER A 264 -2.11 -15.87 -13.60
N HIS A 265 -2.30 -15.61 -14.89
CA HIS A 265 -1.21 -15.48 -15.85
C HIS A 265 -0.45 -14.16 -15.67
N ILE A 266 -1.16 -13.07 -15.34
CA ILE A 266 -0.58 -11.72 -15.20
C ILE A 266 -1.34 -10.96 -14.12
N LEU A 267 -0.59 -10.32 -13.21
CA LEU A 267 -1.13 -9.25 -12.35
C LEU A 267 -0.93 -7.90 -13.03
N ILE A 268 -1.94 -7.05 -13.02
CA ILE A 268 -1.88 -5.68 -13.54
C ILE A 268 -2.06 -4.70 -12.38
N ALA A 269 -1.09 -3.80 -12.19
CA ALA A 269 -1.14 -2.72 -11.21
C ALA A 269 -0.77 -1.39 -11.87
N ALA A 270 -1.79 -0.58 -12.17
CA ALA A 270 -1.68 0.66 -12.94
C ALA A 270 -1.63 1.93 -12.07
N SER A 271 -1.20 1.81 -10.80
CA SER A 271 -1.19 2.92 -9.84
C SER A 271 -0.43 4.16 -10.34
N THR A 272 -0.73 5.32 -9.73
CA THR A 272 -0.02 6.59 -9.96
C THR A 272 1.01 6.86 -8.85
N GLU A 273 1.75 7.96 -8.92
CA GLU A 273 2.83 8.35 -7.97
C GLU A 273 2.38 8.43 -6.50
N ILE A 274 1.09 8.52 -6.23
CA ILE A 274 0.51 8.51 -4.85
C ILE A 274 0.60 7.12 -4.18
N GLU A 275 0.88 6.06 -4.95
CA GLU A 275 1.06 4.73 -4.36
C GLU A 275 2.16 4.75 -3.29
N GLY A 276 1.89 4.14 -2.13
CA GLY A 276 2.89 4.13 -1.05
C GLY A 276 4.01 3.11 -1.30
N PHE A 277 3.63 1.87 -1.65
CA PHE A 277 4.58 0.77 -1.85
C PHE A 277 4.11 -0.20 -2.96
N GLY A 278 2.88 -0.73 -2.84
CA GLY A 278 2.37 -1.72 -3.76
C GLY A 278 2.66 -3.16 -3.31
N LEU A 279 2.02 -3.62 -2.25
CA LEU A 279 2.10 -5.02 -1.79
C LEU A 279 1.71 -6.03 -2.87
N PRO A 280 0.56 -5.86 -3.61
CA PRO A 280 0.13 -6.84 -4.60
C PRO A 280 1.19 -7.20 -5.66
N PRO A 281 1.93 -6.26 -6.27
CA PRO A 281 3.05 -6.58 -7.15
C PRO A 281 4.11 -7.50 -6.52
N VAL A 282 4.55 -7.20 -5.30
CA VAL A 282 5.61 -7.98 -4.63
C VAL A 282 5.09 -9.38 -4.23
N GLU A 283 3.83 -9.47 -3.77
CA GLU A 283 3.16 -10.74 -3.47
C GLU A 283 3.03 -11.59 -4.75
N ALA A 284 2.60 -11.01 -5.88
CA ALA A 284 2.51 -11.70 -7.16
C ALA A 284 3.89 -12.19 -7.65
N MET A 285 4.91 -11.35 -7.60
CA MET A 285 6.28 -11.74 -7.94
C MET A 285 6.77 -12.91 -7.07
N SER A 286 6.43 -12.91 -5.78
CA SER A 286 6.80 -13.99 -4.85
C SER A 286 6.10 -15.33 -5.16
N THR A 287 4.92 -15.30 -5.78
CA THR A 287 4.19 -16.51 -6.24
C THR A 287 4.57 -16.97 -7.65
N GLY A 288 5.43 -16.21 -8.34
CA GLY A 288 5.85 -16.51 -9.72
C GLY A 288 4.92 -15.97 -10.79
N THR A 289 4.04 -15.02 -10.44
CA THR A 289 3.13 -14.38 -11.38
C THR A 289 3.80 -13.17 -12.03
N PRO A 290 3.94 -13.12 -13.36
CA PRO A 290 4.40 -11.94 -14.08
C PRO A 290 3.54 -10.71 -13.78
N VAL A 291 4.15 -9.53 -13.73
CA VAL A 291 3.45 -8.29 -13.39
C VAL A 291 3.59 -7.23 -14.48
N ILE A 292 2.51 -6.51 -14.77
CA ILE A 292 2.51 -5.26 -15.54
C ILE A 292 2.36 -4.11 -14.55
N LEU A 293 3.33 -3.21 -14.54
CA LEU A 293 3.40 -2.09 -13.59
C LEU A 293 3.49 -0.76 -14.32
N THR A 294 2.90 0.28 -13.78
CA THR A 294 3.17 1.64 -14.23
C THR A 294 4.57 2.09 -13.79
N ARG A 295 5.20 2.94 -14.61
CA ARG A 295 6.52 3.55 -14.37
C ARG A 295 6.40 4.67 -13.35
N ILE A 296 6.26 4.31 -12.08
CA ILE A 296 6.13 5.23 -10.94
C ILE A 296 7.25 4.98 -9.92
N SER A 297 7.62 6.00 -9.18
CA SER A 297 8.69 5.94 -8.19
C SER A 297 8.56 4.77 -7.20
N PRO A 298 7.37 4.47 -6.62
CA PRO A 298 7.23 3.32 -5.71
C PRO A 298 7.51 1.98 -6.36
N PHE A 299 7.09 1.76 -7.60
CA PHE A 299 7.30 0.49 -8.29
C PHE A 299 8.72 0.35 -8.83
N LEU A 300 9.32 1.44 -9.30
CA LEU A 300 10.72 1.46 -9.74
C LEU A 300 11.70 1.26 -8.59
N ALA A 301 11.29 1.60 -7.35
CA ALA A 301 12.12 1.42 -6.16
C ALA A 301 12.24 -0.03 -5.66
N PHE A 302 11.55 -0.99 -6.28
CA PHE A 302 11.69 -2.40 -5.89
C PHE A 302 13.09 -2.95 -6.21
N ASP A 303 13.70 -2.52 -7.29
CA ASP A 303 15.08 -2.84 -7.64
C ASP A 303 15.67 -1.75 -8.55
N GLU A 304 17.01 -1.62 -8.56
CA GLU A 304 17.72 -0.68 -9.43
C GLU A 304 17.61 -1.08 -10.91
N VAL A 305 17.57 -2.39 -11.20
CA VAL A 305 17.40 -2.92 -12.55
C VAL A 305 15.93 -3.21 -12.81
N HIS A 306 15.32 -2.40 -13.68
CA HIS A 306 13.88 -2.42 -13.93
C HIS A 306 13.47 -3.48 -14.99
N ASP A 307 13.85 -4.74 -14.78
CA ASP A 307 13.60 -5.88 -15.66
C ASP A 307 12.72 -6.99 -15.03
N TYR A 308 12.14 -6.71 -13.87
CA TYR A 308 11.27 -7.63 -13.11
C TYR A 308 9.79 -7.49 -13.42
N ALA A 309 9.42 -6.51 -14.24
CA ALA A 309 8.04 -6.23 -14.64
C ALA A 309 7.99 -5.74 -16.10
N HIS A 310 6.85 -5.89 -16.74
CA HIS A 310 6.58 -5.14 -17.96
C HIS A 310 6.11 -3.74 -17.57
N PHE A 311 6.95 -2.74 -17.79
CA PHE A 311 6.68 -1.35 -17.35
C PHE A 311 6.00 -0.53 -18.45
N VAL A 312 4.87 0.09 -18.09
CA VAL A 312 4.11 1.01 -18.95
C VAL A 312 4.01 2.41 -18.32
N ASN A 313 3.77 3.44 -19.13
CA ASN A 313 3.50 4.76 -18.57
C ASN A 313 2.09 4.81 -17.96
N VAL A 314 1.89 5.71 -16.99
CA VAL A 314 0.55 5.97 -16.40
C VAL A 314 -0.45 6.39 -17.47
N HIS A 315 -1.71 6.07 -17.28
CA HIS A 315 -2.82 6.43 -18.16
C HIS A 315 -2.66 5.96 -19.62
N ARG A 316 -2.06 4.78 -19.81
CA ARG A 316 -1.89 4.15 -21.13
C ARG A 316 -2.50 2.76 -21.15
N PRO A 317 -3.85 2.67 -21.17
CA PRO A 317 -4.55 1.39 -21.29
C PRO A 317 -4.17 0.60 -22.57
N ASP A 318 -3.87 1.31 -23.67
CA ASP A 318 -3.34 0.72 -24.90
C ASP A 318 -2.03 -0.04 -24.65
N LYS A 319 -1.09 0.55 -23.87
CA LYS A 319 0.20 -0.11 -23.55
C LYS A 319 0.05 -1.23 -22.54
N ILE A 320 -0.93 -1.16 -21.65
CA ILE A 320 -1.28 -2.29 -20.79
C ILE A 320 -1.77 -3.46 -21.64
N ALA A 321 -2.67 -3.22 -22.62
CA ALA A 321 -3.17 -4.25 -23.52
C ALA A 321 -2.05 -4.88 -24.36
N GLU A 322 -1.17 -4.08 -24.97
CA GLU A 322 0.00 -4.56 -25.70
C GLU A 322 0.91 -5.43 -24.81
N GLY A 323 1.19 -5.00 -23.58
CA GLY A 323 2.03 -5.74 -22.63
C GLY A 323 1.42 -7.08 -22.22
N ILE A 324 0.10 -7.18 -22.10
CA ILE A 324 -0.60 -8.44 -21.83
C ILE A 324 -0.32 -9.45 -22.97
N LEU A 325 -0.49 -9.02 -24.23
CA LEU A 325 -0.26 -9.88 -25.39
C LEU A 325 1.22 -10.26 -25.55
N GLU A 326 2.13 -9.30 -25.28
CA GLU A 326 3.57 -9.56 -25.36
C GLU A 326 4.00 -10.62 -24.32
N ILE A 327 3.55 -10.51 -23.07
CA ILE A 327 3.83 -11.51 -22.04
C ILE A 327 3.19 -12.85 -22.43
N ALA A 328 1.95 -12.85 -22.90
CA ALA A 328 1.24 -14.08 -23.29
C ALA A 328 1.92 -14.81 -24.46
N GLY A 329 2.35 -14.08 -25.49
CA GLY A 329 2.97 -14.66 -26.69
C GLY A 329 4.46 -15.01 -26.54
N ASN A 330 5.15 -14.50 -25.52
CA ASN A 330 6.61 -14.63 -25.40
C ASN A 330 7.05 -15.41 -24.14
N LYS A 331 7.23 -16.72 -24.27
CA LYS A 331 7.68 -17.60 -23.18
C LYS A 331 9.04 -17.17 -22.57
N ARG A 332 9.97 -16.66 -23.38
CA ARG A 332 11.28 -16.21 -22.87
C ARG A 332 11.13 -14.98 -21.96
N LEU A 333 10.28 -14.04 -22.38
CA LEU A 333 9.96 -12.85 -21.57
C LEU A 333 9.31 -13.28 -20.25
N ARG A 334 8.27 -14.14 -20.29
CA ARG A 334 7.63 -14.66 -19.08
C ARG A 334 8.62 -15.25 -18.09
N ASN A 335 9.45 -16.19 -18.58
CA ASN A 335 10.44 -16.84 -17.72
C ASN A 335 11.46 -15.87 -17.13
N SER A 336 11.83 -14.82 -17.88
CA SER A 336 12.70 -13.74 -17.37
C SER A 336 12.02 -12.95 -16.29
N LEU A 337 10.77 -12.51 -16.51
CA LEU A 337 9.99 -11.75 -15.52
C LEU A 337 9.78 -12.54 -14.23
N VAL A 338 9.41 -13.82 -14.33
CA VAL A 338 9.24 -14.72 -13.17
C VAL A 338 10.54 -14.83 -12.38
N ARG A 339 11.66 -15.16 -13.05
CA ARG A 339 12.97 -15.29 -12.39
C ARG A 339 13.38 -14.00 -11.68
N ARG A 340 13.24 -12.86 -12.38
CA ARG A 340 13.58 -11.56 -11.81
C ARG A 340 12.62 -11.15 -10.69
N GLY A 341 11.33 -11.43 -10.85
CA GLY A 341 10.33 -11.22 -9.81
C GLY A 341 10.68 -11.92 -8.50
N PHE A 342 11.14 -13.18 -8.56
CA PHE A 342 11.63 -13.89 -7.37
C PHE A 342 12.82 -13.20 -6.71
N GLN A 343 13.84 -12.79 -7.49
CA GLN A 343 15.02 -12.10 -6.96
C GLN A 343 14.65 -10.77 -6.28
N VAL A 344 13.67 -10.07 -6.83
CA VAL A 344 13.18 -8.81 -6.26
C VAL A 344 12.38 -9.07 -5.00
N SER A 345 11.41 -9.99 -5.03
CA SER A 345 10.54 -10.28 -3.88
C SER A 345 11.30 -10.87 -2.69
N ASP A 346 12.43 -11.57 -2.91
CA ASP A 346 13.30 -12.10 -1.85
C ASP A 346 13.83 -11.01 -0.92
N LYS A 347 14.06 -9.80 -1.43
CA LYS A 347 14.53 -8.64 -0.66
C LYS A 347 13.51 -8.14 0.37
N TYR A 348 12.24 -8.52 0.18
CA TYR A 348 11.09 -8.06 0.95
C TYR A 348 10.53 -9.16 1.86
N SER A 349 11.31 -10.21 2.20
CA SER A 349 10.84 -11.21 3.18
C SER A 349 10.54 -10.55 4.53
N ILE A 350 9.48 -11.01 5.17
CA ILE A 350 9.04 -10.42 6.44
C ILE A 350 10.10 -10.56 7.54
N GLU A 351 10.94 -11.60 7.49
CA GLU A 351 12.04 -11.83 8.42
C GLU A 351 13.14 -10.78 8.27
N ALA A 352 13.55 -10.48 7.02
CA ALA A 352 14.56 -9.46 6.74
C ALA A 352 14.08 -8.07 7.13
N ILE A 353 12.82 -7.74 6.79
CA ILE A 353 12.21 -6.46 7.15
C ILE A 353 12.03 -6.33 8.67
N GLY A 354 11.66 -7.42 9.35
CA GLY A 354 11.49 -7.42 10.80
C GLY A 354 12.77 -7.16 11.58
N LYS A 355 13.89 -7.73 11.14
CA LYS A 355 15.18 -7.42 11.74
C LYS A 355 15.53 -5.93 11.59
N ARG A 356 15.34 -5.36 10.41
CA ARG A 356 15.54 -3.91 10.18
C ARG A 356 14.62 -3.05 11.03
N LEU A 357 13.34 -3.46 11.19
CA LEU A 357 12.40 -2.79 12.08
C LEU A 357 12.89 -2.80 13.52
N GLU A 358 13.31 -3.98 14.01
CA GLU A 358 13.84 -4.13 15.35
C GLU A 358 15.04 -3.22 15.60
N ASP A 359 16.00 -3.19 14.66
CA ASP A 359 17.21 -2.37 14.74
C ASP A 359 16.88 -0.87 14.81
N ILE A 360 15.94 -0.40 13.98
CA ILE A 360 15.47 1.00 14.00
C ILE A 360 14.87 1.33 15.38
N LEU A 361 13.98 0.48 15.88
CA LEU A 361 13.30 0.72 17.15
C LEU A 361 14.29 0.73 18.32
N LYS A 362 15.18 -0.29 18.39
CA LYS A 362 16.22 -0.41 19.43
C LYS A 362 17.11 0.84 19.47
N LYS A 363 17.69 1.19 18.33
CA LYS A 363 18.59 2.35 18.19
C LYS A 363 18.00 3.63 18.82
N HIS A 364 16.74 3.92 18.52
CA HIS A 364 16.11 5.15 19.00
C HIS A 364 15.64 5.07 20.45
N ILE A 365 15.23 3.90 20.92
CA ILE A 365 14.86 3.70 22.33
C ILE A 365 16.10 3.79 23.24
N GLU A 366 17.21 3.15 22.85
CA GLU A 366 18.47 3.20 23.58
C GLU A 366 19.03 4.62 23.66
N ARG A 367 19.03 5.33 22.52
CA ARG A 367 19.43 6.73 22.47
C ARG A 367 18.60 7.61 23.41
N ASN A 368 17.28 7.45 23.40
CA ASN A 368 16.37 8.22 24.26
C ASN A 368 16.56 7.95 25.76
N ARG A 369 17.09 6.77 26.13
CA ARG A 369 17.43 6.42 27.53
C ARG A 369 18.75 7.02 27.97
N SER A 370 19.63 7.36 27.03
CA SER A 370 20.95 7.94 27.30
C SER A 370 20.93 9.47 27.39
N GLU A 371 19.92 10.10 26.84
CA GLU A 371 19.64 11.54 26.91
C GLU A 371 18.75 11.89 28.13
#